data_68c6e39bc3e7a97b1713d7be242cb051
#
_entry.id   68c6e39bc3e7a97b1713d7be242cb051
#
_cell.length_a   1.000
_cell.length_b   1.000
_cell.length_c   1.000
_cell.angle_alpha   90.00
_cell.angle_beta   90.00
_cell.angle_gamma   90.00
#
_symmetry.space_group_name_H-M   'P 1'
#
loop_
_entity.id
_entity.type
_entity.pdbx_description
1 polymer ?
#
loop_
_entity_poly.entity_id
_entity_poly.type
_entity_poly.pdbx_seq_one_letter_code
_entity_poly.pdbx_strand_id
1 'polypeptide(L)'
;TKLSCGRIKDCVFGVGLNVNQTEFKSDAPNPVSLKQILGKEVNREELLQHIIAAFERNYELIRSANYGTIAAMYHDALYRSKGFYTYEDANGVFEGAIVEVEDDGHLILRDKEGTIRSYEFKEIKYGKI
;
A
#
# COMPACT_ATOMS: atom_id res chain seq x y z
N THR A 1 10.31 6.74 14.01
CA THR A 1 10.86 7.87 13.23
C THR A 1 11.42 8.92 14.20
N LYS A 2 12.63 9.39 13.98
CA LYS A 2 13.20 10.54 14.71
C LYS A 2 13.31 11.72 13.76
N LEU A 3 12.85 12.89 14.23
CA LEU A 3 12.95 14.15 13.50
C LEU A 3 14.08 15.01 14.09
N SER A 4 14.85 15.66 13.25
CA SER A 4 15.84 16.67 13.64
C SER A 4 15.78 17.83 12.63
N CYS A 5 15.54 19.04 13.14
CA CYS A 5 15.39 20.27 12.33
C CYS A 5 14.37 20.14 11.18
N GLY A 6 13.22 19.51 11.46
CA GLY A 6 12.16 19.30 10.44
C GLY A 6 12.48 18.24 9.39
N ARG A 7 13.56 17.46 9.55
CA ARG A 7 13.94 16.37 8.64
C ARG A 7 13.92 15.03 9.37
N ILE A 8 13.54 13.98 8.65
CA ILE A 8 13.66 12.61 9.15
C ILE A 8 15.13 12.27 9.25
N LYS A 9 15.61 12.01 10.49
CA LYS A 9 16.97 11.56 10.74
C LYS A 9 17.09 10.06 10.66
N ASP A 10 16.21 9.37 11.38
CA ASP A 10 16.18 7.91 11.45
C ASP A 10 14.74 7.42 11.30
N CYS A 11 14.54 6.40 10.49
CA CYS A 11 13.26 5.72 10.35
C CYS A 11 13.46 4.20 10.49
N VAL A 12 12.68 3.58 11.37
CA VAL A 12 12.61 2.12 11.49
C VAL A 12 11.20 1.70 11.09
N PHE A 13 11.12 0.77 10.17
CA PHE A 13 9.86 0.17 9.73
C PHE A 13 9.99 -1.35 9.68
N GLY A 14 8.87 -2.03 9.80
CA GLY A 14 8.80 -3.48 9.70
C GLY A 14 7.83 -3.89 8.60
N VAL A 15 8.15 -4.96 7.91
CA VAL A 15 7.29 -5.57 6.90
C VAL A 15 6.95 -7.00 7.33
N GLY A 16 5.65 -7.30 7.46
CA GLY A 16 5.15 -8.65 7.68
C GLY A 16 4.67 -9.26 6.38
N LEU A 17 5.23 -10.43 6.01
CA LEU A 17 4.85 -11.13 4.80
C LEU A 17 4.56 -12.59 5.08
N ASN A 18 3.40 -13.08 4.63
CA ASN A 18 3.07 -14.49 4.68
C ASN A 18 3.77 -15.21 3.53
N VAL A 19 4.79 -16.02 3.83
CA VAL A 19 5.64 -16.64 2.80
C VAL A 19 5.23 -18.07 2.53
N ASN A 20 5.42 -18.99 3.48
CA ASN A 20 5.23 -20.44 3.26
C ASN A 20 4.11 -21.06 4.09
N GLN A 21 3.44 -20.32 4.95
CA GLN A 21 2.32 -20.83 5.73
C GLN A 21 1.11 -21.15 4.83
N THR A 22 0.42 -22.22 5.14
CA THR A 22 -0.81 -22.67 4.45
C THR A 22 -2.02 -22.58 5.35
N GLU A 23 -1.82 -22.43 6.66
CA GLU A 23 -2.86 -22.26 7.66
C GLU A 23 -2.68 -20.92 8.37
N PHE A 24 -3.78 -20.23 8.60
CA PHE A 24 -3.81 -18.92 9.26
C PHE A 24 -4.74 -18.98 10.48
N LYS A 25 -4.23 -18.47 11.62
CA LYS A 25 -4.96 -18.43 12.88
C LYS A 25 -5.50 -17.04 13.22
N SER A 26 -5.75 -16.23 12.21
CA SER A 26 -6.23 -14.85 12.37
C SER A 26 -7.62 -14.70 11.80
N ASP A 27 -8.36 -13.71 12.29
CA ASP A 27 -9.70 -13.31 11.78
C ASP A 27 -9.63 -12.51 10.48
N ALA A 28 -8.47 -12.46 9.81
CA ALA A 28 -8.33 -11.80 8.52
C ALA A 28 -9.28 -12.48 7.50
N PRO A 29 -10.04 -11.73 6.71
CA PRO A 29 -11.11 -12.28 5.88
C PRO A 29 -10.59 -13.17 4.74
N ASN A 30 -9.37 -12.97 4.28
CA ASN A 30 -8.78 -13.69 3.15
C ASN A 30 -7.24 -13.70 3.21
N PRO A 31 -6.65 -14.28 4.27
CA PRO A 31 -5.20 -14.35 4.35
C PRO A 31 -4.65 -15.29 3.26
N VAL A 32 -3.53 -14.91 2.68
CA VAL A 32 -2.86 -15.70 1.64
C VAL A 32 -1.35 -15.64 1.83
N SER A 33 -0.64 -16.67 1.43
CA SER A 33 0.82 -16.71 1.39
C SER A 33 1.36 -16.75 -0.03
N LEU A 34 2.63 -16.40 -0.20
CA LEU A 34 3.32 -16.52 -1.48
C LEU A 34 3.33 -17.98 -1.99
N LYS A 35 3.49 -18.95 -1.09
CA LYS A 35 3.43 -20.38 -1.43
C LYS A 35 2.07 -20.75 -2.05
N GLN A 36 0.98 -20.24 -1.50
CA GLN A 36 -0.35 -20.53 -2.03
C GLN A 36 -0.58 -19.89 -3.40
N ILE A 37 -0.06 -18.68 -3.62
CA ILE A 37 -0.16 -17.98 -4.91
C ILE A 37 0.69 -18.65 -5.98
N LEU A 38 1.94 -19.03 -5.63
CA LEU A 38 2.92 -19.56 -6.58
C LEU A 38 2.83 -21.08 -6.77
N GLY A 39 2.11 -21.79 -5.90
CA GLY A 39 1.99 -23.25 -5.90
C GLY A 39 3.29 -23.99 -5.51
N LYS A 40 4.28 -23.29 -4.97
CA LYS A 40 5.57 -23.85 -4.56
C LYS A 40 6.16 -23.15 -3.36
N GLU A 41 7.05 -23.82 -2.67
CA GLU A 41 7.77 -23.25 -1.56
C GLU A 41 8.74 -22.14 -2.00
N VAL A 42 8.81 -21.07 -1.20
CA VAL A 42 9.63 -19.90 -1.49
C VAL A 42 10.84 -19.91 -0.53
N ASN A 43 12.04 -19.76 -1.08
CA ASN A 43 13.25 -19.57 -0.29
C ASN A 43 13.21 -18.20 0.40
N ARG A 44 13.12 -18.21 1.73
CA ARG A 44 12.98 -16.96 2.50
C ARG A 44 14.23 -16.09 2.49
N GLU A 45 15.42 -16.70 2.40
CA GLU A 45 16.68 -15.95 2.34
C GLU A 45 16.83 -15.22 1.02
N GLU A 46 16.54 -15.89 -0.09
CA GLU A 46 16.52 -15.26 -1.41
C GLU A 46 15.48 -14.15 -1.50
N LEU A 47 14.28 -14.38 -0.94
CA LEU A 47 13.23 -13.38 -0.87
C LEU A 47 13.69 -12.16 -0.07
N LEU A 48 14.33 -12.35 1.07
CA LEU A 48 14.86 -11.26 1.89
C LEU A 48 15.92 -10.45 1.12
N GLN A 49 16.83 -11.10 0.42
CA GLN A 49 17.82 -10.41 -0.42
C GLN A 49 17.16 -9.58 -1.51
N HIS A 50 16.12 -10.09 -2.17
CA HIS A 50 15.37 -9.33 -3.17
C HIS A 50 14.65 -8.11 -2.57
N ILE A 51 14.08 -8.25 -1.36
CA ILE A 51 13.43 -7.13 -0.65
C ILE A 51 14.46 -6.05 -0.30
N ILE A 52 15.63 -6.44 0.24
CA ILE A 52 16.71 -5.51 0.58
C ILE A 52 17.19 -4.78 -0.69
N ALA A 53 17.47 -5.50 -1.76
CA ALA A 53 17.91 -4.90 -3.02
C ALA A 53 16.85 -3.96 -3.63
N ALA A 54 15.56 -4.30 -3.51
CA ALA A 54 14.49 -3.41 -3.94
C ALA A 54 14.42 -2.14 -3.07
N PHE A 55 14.60 -2.30 -1.75
CA PHE A 55 14.66 -1.16 -0.84
C PHE A 55 15.82 -0.22 -1.16
N GLU A 56 17.04 -0.74 -1.39
CA GLU A 56 18.21 0.05 -1.75
C GLU A 56 17.99 0.86 -3.03
N ARG A 57 17.42 0.23 -4.07
CA ARG A 57 17.09 0.94 -5.33
C ARG A 57 16.11 2.10 -5.11
N ASN A 58 15.08 1.88 -4.32
CA ASN A 58 14.09 2.92 -4.03
C ASN A 58 14.66 4.01 -3.11
N TYR A 59 15.57 3.64 -2.19
CA TYR A 59 16.26 4.60 -1.34
C TYR A 59 17.17 5.54 -2.13
N GLU A 60 17.82 5.06 -3.20
CA GLU A 60 18.58 5.93 -4.10
C GLU A 60 17.71 6.96 -4.83
N LEU A 61 16.46 6.64 -5.13
CA LEU A 61 15.52 7.62 -5.68
C LEU A 61 15.23 8.74 -4.66
N ILE A 62 15.10 8.40 -3.37
CA ILE A 62 14.94 9.39 -2.31
C ILE A 62 16.18 10.27 -2.20
N ARG A 63 17.38 9.68 -2.19
CA ARG A 63 18.64 10.40 -2.09
C ARG A 63 18.89 11.36 -3.25
N SER A 64 18.46 10.96 -4.44
CA SER A 64 18.54 11.79 -5.66
C SER A 64 17.36 12.77 -5.82
N ALA A 65 16.49 12.90 -4.81
CA ALA A 65 15.30 13.74 -4.81
C ALA A 65 14.34 13.44 -5.98
N ASN A 66 14.34 12.20 -6.48
CA ASN A 66 13.45 11.76 -7.57
C ASN A 66 12.08 11.31 -7.02
N TYR A 67 11.42 12.19 -6.30
CA TYR A 67 10.16 11.91 -5.60
C TYR A 67 9.01 11.62 -6.57
N GLY A 68 9.00 12.25 -7.74
CA GLY A 68 7.97 12.01 -8.76
C GLY A 68 7.94 10.55 -9.26
N THR A 69 9.11 9.94 -9.43
CA THR A 69 9.21 8.52 -9.80
C THR A 69 8.65 7.63 -8.69
N ILE A 70 8.97 7.93 -7.42
CA ILE A 70 8.45 7.17 -6.27
C ILE A 70 6.93 7.27 -6.20
N ALA A 71 6.38 8.47 -6.32
CA ALA A 71 4.94 8.69 -6.33
C ALA A 71 4.23 7.92 -7.45
N ALA A 72 4.77 7.94 -8.66
CA ALA A 72 4.23 7.20 -9.80
C ALA A 72 4.27 5.68 -9.56
N MET A 73 5.39 5.15 -9.09
CA MET A 73 5.53 3.71 -8.76
C MET A 73 4.56 3.29 -7.66
N TYR A 74 4.39 4.12 -6.64
CA TYR A 74 3.44 3.88 -5.56
C TYR A 74 2.00 3.85 -6.07
N HIS A 75 1.61 4.85 -6.86
CA HIS A 75 0.28 4.93 -7.44
C HIS A 75 -0.02 3.72 -8.34
N ASP A 76 0.92 3.31 -9.19
CA ASP A 76 0.74 2.15 -10.07
C ASP A 76 0.61 0.82 -9.30
N ALA A 77 1.24 0.72 -8.14
CA ALA A 77 1.17 -0.46 -7.27
C ALA A 77 -0.03 -0.48 -6.32
N LEU A 78 -0.77 0.63 -6.20
CA LEU A 78 -1.93 0.73 -5.32
C LEU A 78 -3.03 -0.27 -5.70
N TYR A 79 -3.57 -0.94 -4.69
CA TYR A 79 -4.77 -1.75 -4.86
C TYR A 79 -5.94 -0.88 -5.37
N ARG A 80 -6.58 -1.29 -6.45
CA ARG A 80 -7.65 -0.53 -7.12
C ARG A 80 -7.23 0.85 -7.67
N SER A 81 -5.96 1.02 -8.04
CA SER A 81 -5.46 2.28 -8.60
C SER A 81 -6.14 2.69 -9.91
N LYS A 82 -6.77 1.75 -10.63
CA LYS A 82 -7.42 2.02 -11.92
C LYS A 82 -8.89 1.60 -11.89
N GLY A 83 -9.77 2.51 -12.29
CA GLY A 83 -11.20 2.25 -12.41
C GLY A 83 -12.02 2.70 -11.20
N PHE A 84 -13.33 2.50 -11.30
CA PHE A 84 -14.28 2.78 -10.23
C PHE A 84 -14.59 1.51 -9.46
N TYR A 85 -14.61 1.62 -8.14
CA TYR A 85 -14.91 0.53 -7.22
C TYR A 85 -15.86 0.99 -6.14
N THR A 86 -16.52 0.05 -5.50
CA THR A 86 -17.41 0.32 -4.38
C THR A 86 -16.60 0.58 -3.11
N TYR A 87 -16.95 1.65 -2.43
CA TYR A 87 -16.44 2.07 -1.13
C TYR A 87 -17.61 2.35 -0.18
N GLU A 88 -17.34 2.32 1.13
CA GLU A 88 -18.30 2.66 2.18
C GLU A 88 -17.64 3.63 3.16
N ASP A 89 -18.28 4.76 3.40
CA ASP A 89 -17.91 5.75 4.42
C ASP A 89 -19.02 5.92 5.47
N ALA A 90 -18.90 6.91 6.34
CA ALA A 90 -19.91 7.21 7.37
C ALA A 90 -21.29 7.59 6.79
N ASN A 91 -21.35 8.03 5.53
CA ASN A 91 -22.57 8.46 4.85
C ASN A 91 -23.20 7.35 4.01
N GLY A 92 -22.51 6.23 3.83
CA GLY A 92 -23.00 5.07 3.10
C GLY A 92 -22.08 4.58 1.99
N VAL A 93 -22.65 3.80 1.07
CA VAL A 93 -21.93 3.16 -0.02
C VAL A 93 -21.94 4.06 -1.26
N PHE A 94 -20.79 4.17 -1.92
CA PHE A 94 -20.63 4.92 -3.17
C PHE A 94 -19.62 4.24 -4.10
N GLU A 95 -19.60 4.64 -5.36
CA GLU A 95 -18.58 4.24 -6.32
C GLU A 95 -17.57 5.38 -6.51
N GLY A 96 -16.29 5.05 -6.35
CA GLY A 96 -15.20 6.01 -6.47
C GLY A 96 -13.98 5.44 -7.19
N ALA A 97 -13.18 6.31 -7.75
CA ALA A 97 -11.87 6.01 -8.31
C ALA A 97 -10.80 6.72 -7.49
N ILE A 98 -9.69 6.04 -7.24
CA ILE A 98 -8.54 6.65 -6.57
C ILE A 98 -7.93 7.71 -7.50
N VAL A 99 -7.78 8.91 -6.98
CA VAL A 99 -7.07 10.01 -7.63
C VAL A 99 -5.60 9.95 -7.22
N GLU A 100 -5.35 9.98 -5.92
CA GLU A 100 -4.00 9.93 -5.34
C GLU A 100 -4.04 9.54 -3.86
N VAL A 101 -2.87 9.32 -3.30
CA VAL A 101 -2.65 9.32 -1.85
C VAL A 101 -1.69 10.45 -1.56
N GLU A 102 -2.10 11.39 -0.72
CA GLU A 102 -1.30 12.54 -0.33
C GLU A 102 -0.12 12.15 0.57
N ASP A 103 0.88 13.03 0.70
CA ASP A 103 2.10 12.76 1.47
C ASP A 103 1.84 12.50 2.96
N ASP A 104 0.73 12.97 3.50
CA ASP A 104 0.27 12.73 4.87
C ASP A 104 -0.55 11.43 5.02
N GLY A 105 -0.84 10.75 3.91
CA GLY A 105 -1.55 9.47 3.88
C GLY A 105 -3.05 9.58 3.60
N HIS A 106 -3.58 10.78 3.35
CA HIS A 106 -4.98 10.90 2.93
C HIS A 106 -5.23 10.26 1.57
N LEU A 107 -6.25 9.40 1.51
CA LEU A 107 -6.72 8.78 0.27
C LEU A 107 -7.73 9.71 -0.42
N ILE A 108 -7.39 10.19 -1.59
CA ILE A 108 -8.26 11.05 -2.39
C ILE A 108 -9.01 10.21 -3.41
N LEU A 109 -10.33 10.24 -3.31
CA LEU A 109 -11.24 9.57 -4.24
C LEU A 109 -12.07 10.61 -5.02
N ARG A 110 -12.41 10.24 -6.24
CA ARG A 110 -13.41 10.96 -7.05
C ARG A 110 -14.60 10.03 -7.28
N ASP A 111 -15.81 10.44 -6.88
CA ASP A 111 -17.01 9.67 -7.15
C ASP A 111 -17.47 9.84 -8.62
N LYS A 112 -18.54 9.12 -9.01
CA LYS A 112 -19.07 9.18 -10.39
C LYS A 112 -19.68 10.53 -10.75
N GLU A 113 -20.11 11.28 -9.76
CA GLU A 113 -20.64 12.63 -9.91
C GLU A 113 -19.54 13.68 -10.05
N GLY A 114 -18.27 13.26 -9.87
CA GLY A 114 -17.09 14.12 -9.96
C GLY A 114 -16.69 14.77 -8.64
N THR A 115 -17.35 14.47 -7.54
CA THR A 115 -17.03 15.00 -6.21
C THR A 115 -15.73 14.40 -5.71
N ILE A 116 -14.83 15.25 -5.22
CA ILE A 116 -13.59 14.84 -4.57
C ILE A 116 -13.85 14.59 -3.09
N ARG A 117 -13.39 13.45 -2.60
CA ARG A 117 -13.53 13.01 -1.21
C ARG A 117 -12.15 12.66 -0.67
N SER A 118 -11.84 13.10 0.55
CA SER A 118 -10.59 12.82 1.25
C SER A 118 -10.85 12.00 2.50
N TYR A 119 -10.03 10.97 2.73
CA TYR A 119 -10.21 10.03 3.84
C TYR A 119 -8.90 9.74 4.54
N GLU A 120 -8.92 9.77 5.86
CA GLU A 120 -7.86 9.18 6.67
C GLU A 120 -7.96 7.64 6.69
N PHE A 121 -6.88 7.00 7.12
CA PHE A 121 -6.87 5.55 7.30
C PHE A 121 -7.97 5.12 8.29
N LYS A 122 -8.81 4.16 7.92
CA LYS A 122 -9.98 3.62 8.63
C LYS A 122 -11.29 4.40 8.50
N GLU A 123 -11.32 5.55 7.87
CA GLU A 123 -12.58 6.26 7.61
C GLU A 123 -13.37 5.67 6.43
N ILE A 124 -12.69 4.86 5.63
CA ILE A 124 -13.26 4.23 4.46
C ILE A 124 -13.05 2.71 4.47
N LYS A 125 -14.06 1.98 4.02
CA LYS A 125 -14.00 0.54 3.80
C LYS A 125 -14.06 0.23 2.31
N TYR A 126 -13.27 -0.76 1.91
CA TYR A 126 -13.31 -1.30 0.57
C TYR A 126 -14.49 -2.26 0.44
N GLY A 127 -15.43 -1.96 -0.43
CA GLY A 127 -16.56 -2.85 -0.72
C GLY A 127 -16.08 -4.19 -1.30
N LYS A 128 -16.89 -5.24 -1.15
CA LYS A 128 -16.60 -6.54 -1.77
C LYS A 128 -16.61 -6.39 -3.29
N ILE A 129 -15.69 -7.09 -3.93
CA ILE A 129 -15.67 -7.30 -5.39
C ILE A 129 -16.81 -8.24 -5.76
#